data_c62baf5c7590914d22b66bf9c0d24a0a
#
_entry.id   c62baf5c7590914d22b66bf9c0d24a0a
#
_cell.length_a   1.000
_cell.length_b   1.000
_cell.length_c   1.000
_cell.angle_alpha   90.00
_cell.angle_beta   90.00
_cell.angle_gamma   90.00
#
_symmetry.space_group_name_H-M   'P 1'
#
loop_
_entity.id
_entity.type
_entity.pdbx_description
1 polymer ?
#
loop_
_entity_poly.entity_id
_entity_poly.type
_entity_poly.pdbx_seq_one_letter_code
_entity_poly.pdbx_strand_id
1 'polypeptide(L)'
;NKYIIFFRSAVVKCLNLITDTGYCIFILTDRKCAGTIPKDYYCIDEAYKLGLSLVSHKISYVKTETNNLYRPLFSHILVFTRKGEMRCCIPDVFSCGDKTYSNGTGEEAVRHCIQHLKKYSINDICDPFLGEGMVLKIAKEENFIRCVGVDIDNKQVKIARKYLSNI
;
A
#
# COMPACT_ATOMS: atom_id res chain seq x y z
N ASN A 1 -3.62 15.62 17.84
CA ASN A 1 -2.94 14.32 17.97
C ASN A 1 -1.73 14.29 17.03
N LYS A 2 -0.49 14.21 17.60
CA LYS A 2 0.78 14.24 16.86
C LYS A 2 0.86 13.15 15.78
N TYR A 3 0.28 11.97 16.04
CA TYR A 3 0.25 10.87 15.08
C TYR A 3 -0.56 11.22 13.83
N ILE A 4 -1.73 11.82 13.98
CA ILE A 4 -2.59 12.20 12.84
C ILE A 4 -1.88 13.23 11.97
N ILE A 5 -1.25 14.24 12.59
CA ILE A 5 -0.47 15.27 11.86
C ILE A 5 0.65 14.64 11.06
N PHE A 6 1.43 13.75 11.68
CA PHE A 6 2.49 13.01 11.00
C PHE A 6 1.93 12.17 9.85
N PHE A 7 0.87 11.39 10.10
CA PHE A 7 0.28 10.50 9.10
C PHE A 7 -0.22 11.29 7.88
N ARG A 8 -0.98 12.36 8.09
CA ARG A 8 -1.47 13.24 7.00
C ARG A 8 -0.32 13.84 6.20
N SER A 9 0.72 14.33 6.88
CA SER A 9 1.92 14.85 6.20
C SER A 9 2.62 13.79 5.33
N ALA A 10 2.71 12.55 5.80
CA ALA A 10 3.29 11.45 5.01
C ALA A 10 2.41 11.12 3.79
N VAL A 11 1.09 11.07 3.96
CA VAL A 11 0.13 10.87 2.86
C VAL A 11 0.29 11.93 1.78
N VAL A 12 0.31 13.22 2.16
CA VAL A 12 0.50 14.34 1.21
C VAL A 12 1.80 14.19 0.43
N LYS A 13 2.90 13.83 1.10
CA LYS A 13 4.19 13.59 0.43
C LYS A 13 4.11 12.48 -0.60
N CYS A 14 3.50 11.33 -0.25
CA CYS A 14 3.32 10.23 -1.19
C CYS A 14 2.47 10.63 -2.41
N LEU A 15 1.34 11.31 -2.18
CA LEU A 15 0.44 11.76 -3.24
C LEU A 15 1.11 12.75 -4.20
N ASN A 16 2.07 13.55 -3.72
CA ASN A 16 2.82 14.49 -4.56
C ASN A 16 3.96 13.84 -5.37
N LEU A 17 4.32 12.60 -5.09
CA LEU A 17 5.38 11.89 -5.83
C LEU A 17 4.91 11.32 -7.16
N ILE A 18 3.61 11.16 -7.37
CA ILE A 18 3.09 10.55 -8.58
C ILE A 18 3.06 11.53 -9.75
N THR A 19 3.35 11.01 -10.94
CA THR A 19 3.15 11.73 -12.21
C THR A 19 1.67 11.89 -12.52
N ASP A 20 1.33 12.68 -13.53
CA ASP A 20 -0.06 12.92 -13.94
C ASP A 20 -0.84 11.64 -14.26
N THR A 21 -0.17 10.66 -14.88
CA THR A 21 -0.74 9.35 -15.25
C THR A 21 -0.36 8.23 -14.28
N GLY A 22 0.37 8.55 -13.21
CA GLY A 22 0.77 7.61 -12.18
C GLY A 22 -0.33 7.30 -11.17
N TYR A 23 -0.07 6.32 -10.35
CA TYR A 23 -0.98 5.86 -9.30
C TYR A 23 -0.29 5.88 -7.94
N CYS A 24 -1.00 6.32 -6.92
CA CYS A 24 -0.60 6.16 -5.52
C CYS A 24 -1.51 5.11 -4.88
N ILE A 25 -0.92 4.06 -4.33
CA ILE A 25 -1.66 2.97 -3.68
C ILE A 25 -1.32 2.96 -2.19
N PHE A 26 -2.33 3.08 -1.35
CA PHE A 26 -2.20 2.87 0.08
C PHE A 26 -2.81 1.53 0.46
N ILE A 27 -2.02 0.64 1.07
CA ILE A 27 -2.48 -0.57 1.73
C ILE A 27 -2.33 -0.32 3.23
N LEU A 28 -3.43 -0.10 3.92
CA LEU A 28 -3.38 0.38 5.30
C LEU A 28 -4.49 -0.21 6.18
N THR A 29 -4.17 -0.37 7.45
CA THR A 29 -5.10 -0.84 8.48
C THR A 29 -5.34 0.30 9.46
N ASP A 30 -6.58 0.55 9.80
CA ASP A 30 -6.95 1.51 10.83
C ASP A 30 -6.34 1.16 12.18
N ARG A 31 -6.19 2.16 13.02
CA ARG A 31 -5.69 1.97 14.37
C ARG A 31 -6.81 2.05 15.38
N LYS A 32 -7.00 0.99 16.15
CA LYS A 32 -7.88 0.95 17.32
C LYS A 32 -7.10 1.42 18.55
N CYS A 33 -7.45 2.57 19.11
CA CYS A 33 -6.91 3.01 20.40
C CYS A 33 -7.86 4.09 20.97
N ALA A 34 -8.51 3.82 22.09
CA ALA A 34 -9.54 4.71 22.66
C ALA A 34 -10.53 5.26 21.60
N GLY A 35 -10.96 4.38 20.68
CA GLY A 35 -11.69 4.70 19.45
C GLY A 35 -10.94 4.19 18.20
N THR A 36 -11.42 4.57 17.04
CA THR A 36 -10.80 4.22 15.75
C THR A 36 -10.19 5.47 15.12
N ILE A 37 -8.94 5.36 14.66
CA ILE A 37 -8.31 6.36 13.79
C ILE A 37 -8.53 5.89 12.35
N PRO A 38 -9.46 6.50 11.59
CA PRO A 38 -9.81 6.10 10.24
C PRO A 38 -8.75 6.61 9.27
N LYS A 39 -7.77 5.79 8.95
CA LYS A 39 -6.67 6.19 8.07
C LYS A 39 -7.11 6.33 6.61
N ASP A 40 -8.06 5.52 6.18
CA ASP A 40 -8.69 5.60 4.87
C ASP A 40 -9.29 6.98 4.63
N TYR A 41 -10.07 7.50 5.59
CA TYR A 41 -10.64 8.84 5.53
C TYR A 41 -9.57 9.92 5.33
N TYR A 42 -8.46 9.87 6.08
CA TYR A 42 -7.40 10.86 5.94
C TYR A 42 -6.69 10.77 4.59
N CYS A 43 -6.51 9.58 4.03
CA CYS A 43 -5.96 9.44 2.68
C CYS A 43 -6.88 10.04 1.62
N ILE A 44 -8.18 9.78 1.72
CA ILE A 44 -9.19 10.30 0.79
C ILE A 44 -9.29 11.83 0.89
N ASP A 45 -9.37 12.37 2.10
CA ASP A 45 -9.46 13.82 2.35
C ASP A 45 -8.24 14.56 1.77
N GLU A 46 -7.02 14.08 2.01
CA GLU A 46 -5.82 14.71 1.46
C GLU A 46 -5.71 14.55 -0.05
N ALA A 47 -6.10 13.40 -0.61
CA ALA A 47 -6.10 13.18 -2.05
C ALA A 47 -7.03 14.15 -2.77
N TYR A 48 -8.25 14.33 -2.29
CA TYR A 48 -9.21 15.26 -2.89
C TYR A 48 -8.76 16.72 -2.81
N LYS A 49 -8.13 17.13 -1.71
CA LYS A 49 -7.53 18.48 -1.58
C LYS A 49 -6.43 18.73 -2.62
N LEU A 50 -5.73 17.69 -3.05
CA LEU A 50 -4.67 17.75 -4.06
C LEU A 50 -5.18 17.50 -5.49
N GLY A 51 -6.50 17.39 -5.69
CA GLY A 51 -7.11 17.19 -7.00
C GLY A 51 -6.94 15.77 -7.56
N LEU A 52 -6.69 14.78 -6.70
CA LEU A 52 -6.64 13.38 -7.11
C LEU A 52 -8.02 12.72 -6.96
N SER A 53 -8.29 11.74 -7.81
CA SER A 53 -9.49 10.91 -7.74
C SER A 53 -9.18 9.56 -7.09
N LEU A 54 -10.07 9.10 -6.21
CA LEU A 54 -10.08 7.71 -5.75
C LEU A 54 -10.69 6.85 -6.86
N VAL A 55 -9.89 6.01 -7.50
CA VAL A 55 -10.31 5.19 -8.64
C VAL A 55 -10.55 3.72 -8.30
N SER A 56 -10.08 3.30 -7.12
CA SER A 56 -10.38 1.97 -6.57
C SER A 56 -10.31 1.97 -5.06
N HIS A 57 -11.26 1.30 -4.41
CA HIS A 57 -11.24 1.00 -2.98
C HIS A 57 -11.60 -0.47 -2.79
N LYS A 58 -10.66 -1.24 -2.27
CA LYS A 58 -10.80 -2.68 -2.02
C LYS A 58 -10.48 -2.98 -0.56
N ILE A 59 -10.92 -4.13 -0.10
CA ILE A 59 -10.63 -4.65 1.24
C ILE A 59 -9.87 -5.96 1.12
N SER A 60 -8.69 -6.03 1.72
CA SER A 60 -8.03 -7.31 1.94
C SER A 60 -8.16 -7.73 3.41
N TYR A 61 -8.44 -9.01 3.67
CA TYR A 61 -8.63 -9.50 5.03
C TYR A 61 -7.68 -10.63 5.39
N VAL A 62 -7.42 -10.75 6.69
CA VAL A 62 -6.67 -11.87 7.26
C VAL A 62 -7.65 -12.98 7.59
N LYS A 63 -7.48 -14.16 7.00
CA LYS A 63 -8.27 -15.34 7.33
C LYS A 63 -7.85 -15.84 8.73
N THR A 64 -8.72 -15.70 9.69
CA THR A 64 -8.48 -16.14 11.08
C THR A 64 -9.81 -16.37 11.78
N GLU A 65 -9.80 -17.28 12.73
CA GLU A 65 -10.93 -17.56 13.62
C GLU A 65 -10.89 -16.72 14.91
N THR A 66 -9.78 -16.01 15.15
CA THR A 66 -9.57 -15.22 16.37
C THR A 66 -9.86 -13.74 16.16
N ASN A 67 -10.57 -13.14 17.11
CA ASN A 67 -10.79 -11.70 17.13
C ASN A 67 -9.53 -10.95 17.60
N ASN A 68 -9.21 -9.87 16.92
CA ASN A 68 -8.17 -8.95 17.36
C ASN A 68 -8.80 -7.67 17.90
N LEU A 69 -8.65 -7.45 19.21
CA LEU A 69 -9.24 -6.29 19.89
C LEU A 69 -8.51 -4.97 19.58
N TYR A 70 -7.26 -5.06 19.12
CA TYR A 70 -6.40 -3.88 18.93
C TYR A 70 -6.31 -3.42 17.47
N ARG A 71 -6.53 -4.33 16.52
CA ARG A 71 -6.43 -4.05 15.09
C ARG A 71 -7.58 -4.67 14.33
N PRO A 72 -8.12 -4.01 13.28
CA PRO A 72 -8.98 -4.66 12.32
C PRO A 72 -8.27 -5.85 11.67
N LEU A 73 -9.02 -6.88 11.31
CA LEU A 73 -8.53 -8.04 10.57
C LEU A 73 -8.60 -7.81 9.05
N PHE A 74 -8.69 -6.57 8.65
CA PHE A 74 -8.71 -6.15 7.25
C PHE A 74 -7.84 -4.92 7.04
N SER A 75 -7.47 -4.70 5.79
CA SER A 75 -6.79 -3.50 5.32
C SER A 75 -7.56 -2.89 4.16
N HIS A 76 -7.59 -1.57 4.14
CA HIS A 76 -8.05 -0.82 2.98
C HIS A 76 -6.95 -0.81 1.91
N ILE A 77 -7.34 -0.95 0.66
CA ILE A 77 -6.50 -0.73 -0.52
C ILE A 77 -7.13 0.41 -1.30
N LEU A 78 -6.49 1.57 -1.23
CA LEU A 78 -6.96 2.80 -1.85
C LEU A 78 -6.03 3.15 -3.01
N VAL A 79 -6.60 3.40 -4.18
CA VAL A 79 -5.84 3.75 -5.38
C VAL A 79 -6.24 5.13 -5.86
N PHE A 80 -5.28 6.02 -5.92
CA PHE A 80 -5.46 7.42 -6.34
C PHE A 80 -4.66 7.73 -7.59
N THR A 81 -5.20 8.60 -8.44
CA THR A 81 -4.54 9.13 -9.65
C THR A 81 -5.02 10.53 -9.96
N ARG A 82 -4.25 11.30 -10.76
CA ARG A 82 -4.68 12.63 -11.26
C ARG A 82 -5.52 12.52 -12.52
N LYS A 83 -5.07 11.73 -13.50
CA LYS A 83 -5.66 11.64 -14.84
C LYS A 83 -5.90 10.21 -15.30
N GLY A 84 -5.52 9.22 -14.49
CA GLY A 84 -5.69 7.83 -14.83
C GLY A 84 -7.12 7.35 -14.64
N GLU A 85 -7.52 6.38 -15.43
CA GLU A 85 -8.69 5.56 -15.20
C GLU A 85 -8.27 4.19 -14.71
N MET A 86 -9.03 3.60 -13.81
CA MET A 86 -8.78 2.25 -13.35
C MET A 86 -10.07 1.43 -13.41
N ARG A 87 -10.10 0.47 -14.32
CA ARG A 87 -11.14 -0.56 -14.36
C ARG A 87 -10.61 -1.80 -13.66
N CYS A 88 -11.04 -2.01 -12.44
CA CYS A 88 -10.55 -3.10 -11.61
C CYS A 88 -11.42 -4.35 -11.79
N CYS A 89 -10.78 -5.45 -12.20
CA CYS A 89 -11.43 -6.76 -12.38
C CYS A 89 -11.20 -7.72 -11.22
N ILE A 90 -10.61 -7.25 -10.10
CA ILE A 90 -10.44 -8.07 -8.89
C ILE A 90 -11.65 -7.88 -7.97
N PRO A 91 -11.98 -8.89 -7.14
CA PRO A 91 -13.05 -8.77 -6.14
C PRO A 91 -12.87 -7.55 -5.24
N ASP A 92 -13.97 -7.02 -4.72
CA ASP A 92 -13.92 -5.88 -3.78
C ASP A 92 -13.36 -6.30 -2.42
N VAL A 93 -13.50 -7.59 -2.08
CA VAL A 93 -13.00 -8.17 -0.84
C VAL A 93 -12.28 -9.48 -1.14
N PHE A 94 -11.06 -9.64 -0.66
CA PHE A 94 -10.26 -10.85 -0.87
C PHE A 94 -9.25 -11.09 0.28
N SER A 95 -8.72 -12.32 0.37
CA SER A 95 -7.70 -12.66 1.36
C SER A 95 -6.40 -11.91 1.08
N CYS A 96 -5.75 -11.39 2.12
CA CYS A 96 -4.48 -10.68 1.95
C CYS A 96 -3.30 -11.60 1.60
N GLY A 97 -3.44 -12.92 1.73
CA GLY A 97 -2.34 -13.88 1.59
C GLY A 97 -1.37 -13.88 2.78
N ASP A 98 -0.24 -14.54 2.59
CA ASP A 98 0.79 -14.69 3.61
C ASP A 98 1.55 -13.37 3.85
N LYS A 99 2.09 -13.23 5.06
CA LYS A 99 2.90 -12.08 5.47
C LYS A 99 4.28 -12.54 5.89
N THR A 100 5.30 -11.76 5.55
CA THR A 100 6.69 -12.03 5.99
C THR A 100 6.88 -11.76 7.48
N TYR A 101 6.11 -10.82 8.04
CA TYR A 101 6.13 -10.50 9.47
C TYR A 101 4.76 -9.93 9.92
N SER A 102 4.54 -9.88 11.23
CA SER A 102 3.22 -9.55 11.82
C SER A 102 2.63 -8.19 11.38
N ASN A 103 3.48 -7.20 11.10
CA ASN A 103 3.07 -5.87 10.64
C ASN A 103 3.16 -5.71 9.12
N GLY A 104 3.62 -6.73 8.40
CA GLY A 104 3.77 -6.69 6.96
C GLY A 104 2.43 -6.67 6.22
N THR A 105 2.49 -6.24 4.99
CA THR A 105 1.39 -6.36 4.03
C THR A 105 1.35 -7.80 3.50
N GLY A 106 0.17 -8.34 3.30
CA GLY A 106 0.01 -9.69 2.76
C GLY A 106 0.39 -9.75 1.28
N GLU A 107 0.99 -10.87 0.87
CA GLU A 107 1.52 -11.08 -0.46
C GLU A 107 0.47 -10.93 -1.56
N GLU A 108 -0.72 -11.54 -1.39
CA GLU A 108 -1.80 -11.47 -2.37
C GLU A 108 -2.33 -10.04 -2.54
N ALA A 109 -2.41 -9.27 -1.45
CA ALA A 109 -2.84 -7.88 -1.53
C ALA A 109 -1.87 -7.04 -2.37
N VAL A 110 -0.56 -7.24 -2.20
CA VAL A 110 0.47 -6.56 -3.00
C VAL A 110 0.43 -7.05 -4.45
N ARG A 111 0.35 -8.36 -4.68
CA ARG A 111 0.34 -8.97 -6.01
C ARG A 111 -0.83 -8.46 -6.86
N HIS A 112 -2.03 -8.41 -6.29
CA HIS A 112 -3.19 -7.83 -6.96
C HIS A 112 -2.98 -6.37 -7.38
N CYS A 113 -2.37 -5.56 -6.52
CA CYS A 113 -2.05 -4.16 -6.86
C CYS A 113 -1.03 -4.08 -8.00
N ILE A 114 0.06 -4.83 -7.91
CA ILE A 114 1.16 -4.82 -8.89
C ILE A 114 0.69 -5.31 -10.26
N GLN A 115 0.00 -6.46 -10.32
CA GLN A 115 -0.54 -7.01 -11.56
C GLN A 115 -1.56 -6.08 -12.20
N HIS A 116 -2.32 -5.35 -11.38
CA HIS A 116 -3.26 -4.37 -11.87
C HIS A 116 -2.56 -3.17 -12.50
N LEU A 117 -1.53 -2.62 -11.86
CA LEU A 117 -0.70 -1.54 -12.42
C LEU A 117 -0.05 -1.94 -13.75
N LYS A 118 0.37 -3.19 -13.89
CA LYS A 118 0.98 -3.71 -15.11
C LYS A 118 0.04 -3.61 -16.32
N LYS A 119 -1.27 -3.80 -16.12
CA LYS A 119 -2.29 -3.63 -17.18
C LYS A 119 -2.37 -2.21 -17.72
N TYR A 120 -1.92 -1.22 -16.97
CA TYR A 120 -1.86 0.20 -17.36
C TYR A 120 -0.46 0.62 -17.81
N SER A 121 0.41 -0.35 -18.17
CA SER A 121 1.77 -0.10 -18.63
C SER A 121 2.64 0.67 -17.62
N ILE A 122 2.33 0.57 -16.33
CA ILE A 122 3.18 1.11 -15.27
C ILE A 122 4.35 0.15 -15.07
N ASN A 123 5.56 0.67 -15.19
CA ASN A 123 6.80 -0.13 -15.13
C ASN A 123 7.77 0.35 -14.04
N ASP A 124 7.45 1.44 -13.39
CA ASP A 124 8.26 2.04 -12.32
C ASP A 124 7.47 2.04 -11.02
N ILE A 125 8.10 1.64 -9.93
CA ILE A 125 7.46 1.63 -8.62
C ILE A 125 8.39 2.19 -7.55
N CYS A 126 7.83 2.95 -6.63
CA CYS A 126 8.50 3.43 -5.44
C CYS A 126 7.70 3.02 -4.20
N ASP A 127 8.36 2.36 -3.25
CA ASP A 127 7.79 2.06 -1.94
C ASP A 127 8.53 2.89 -0.86
N PRO A 128 7.93 3.98 -0.37
CA PRO A 128 8.54 4.83 0.65
C PRO A 128 8.48 4.26 2.07
N PHE A 129 7.87 3.08 2.26
CA PHE A 129 7.77 2.35 3.52
C PHE A 129 8.12 0.88 3.31
N LEU A 130 9.33 0.65 2.76
CA LEU A 130 9.81 -0.62 2.22
C LEU A 130 9.61 -1.83 3.14
N GLY A 131 9.78 -1.67 4.46
CA GLY A 131 9.78 -2.81 5.37
C GLY A 131 10.78 -3.88 4.92
N GLU A 132 10.33 -5.13 4.86
CA GLU A 132 11.13 -6.27 4.39
C GLU A 132 11.15 -6.44 2.87
N GLY A 133 10.52 -5.53 2.10
CA GLY A 133 10.66 -5.47 0.65
C GLY A 133 9.65 -6.27 -0.16
N MET A 134 8.51 -6.66 0.40
CA MET A 134 7.47 -7.43 -0.29
C MET A 134 7.02 -6.79 -1.60
N VAL A 135 6.79 -5.46 -1.60
CA VAL A 135 6.36 -4.73 -2.81
C VAL A 135 7.41 -4.84 -3.91
N LEU A 136 8.68 -4.64 -3.58
CA LEU A 136 9.76 -4.71 -4.57
C LEU A 136 10.02 -6.13 -5.06
N LYS A 137 9.85 -7.14 -4.18
CA LYS A 137 9.92 -8.55 -4.59
C LYS A 137 8.92 -8.83 -5.70
N ILE A 138 7.65 -8.57 -5.43
CA ILE A 138 6.57 -8.86 -6.37
C ILE A 138 6.72 -8.02 -7.64
N ALA A 139 7.13 -6.75 -7.53
CA ALA A 139 7.39 -5.92 -8.70
C ALA A 139 8.50 -6.50 -9.59
N LYS A 140 9.57 -7.05 -9.02
CA LYS A 140 10.61 -7.76 -9.78
C LYS A 140 10.08 -9.03 -10.45
N GLU A 141 9.31 -9.85 -9.72
CA GLU A 141 8.65 -11.05 -10.28
C GLU A 141 7.74 -10.69 -11.47
N GLU A 142 7.07 -9.57 -11.42
CA GLU A 142 6.18 -9.05 -12.46
C GLU A 142 6.92 -8.19 -13.52
N ASN A 143 8.26 -8.21 -13.54
CA ASN A 143 9.12 -7.52 -14.50
C ASN A 143 8.92 -5.99 -14.57
N PHE A 144 8.83 -5.33 -13.43
CA PHE A 144 8.93 -3.87 -13.37
C PHE A 144 10.36 -3.42 -13.67
N ILE A 145 10.51 -2.32 -14.42
CA ILE A 145 11.81 -1.85 -14.93
C ILE A 145 12.61 -1.17 -13.82
N ARG A 146 11.96 -0.29 -13.05
CA ARG A 146 12.58 0.41 -11.94
C ARG A 146 11.81 0.19 -10.65
N CYS A 147 12.50 -0.35 -9.65
CA CYS A 147 11.94 -0.58 -8.33
C CYS A 147 12.81 0.13 -7.29
N VAL A 148 12.25 1.11 -6.60
CA VAL A 148 12.93 1.87 -5.55
C VAL A 148 12.18 1.68 -4.24
N GLY A 149 12.91 1.39 -3.17
CA GLY A 149 12.34 1.27 -1.83
C GLY A 149 13.14 2.06 -0.81
N VAL A 150 12.46 2.70 0.12
CA VAL A 150 13.05 3.47 1.22
C VAL A 150 12.45 3.03 2.54
N ASP A 151 13.25 2.92 3.58
CA ASP A 151 12.80 2.72 4.94
C ASP A 151 13.69 3.52 5.90
N ILE A 152 13.11 4.03 6.98
CA ILE A 152 13.85 4.73 8.03
C ILE A 152 14.65 3.75 8.91
N ASP A 153 14.22 2.50 9.01
CA ASP A 153 14.88 1.46 9.78
C ASP A 153 15.93 0.73 8.92
N ASN A 154 17.19 1.00 9.18
CA ASN A 154 18.31 0.32 8.52
C ASN A 154 18.30 -1.21 8.67
N LYS A 155 17.66 -1.77 9.71
CA LYS A 155 17.53 -3.22 9.85
C LYS A 155 16.57 -3.76 8.80
N GLN A 156 15.45 -3.09 8.57
CA GLN A 156 14.49 -3.45 7.52
C GLN A 156 15.16 -3.38 6.14
N VAL A 157 15.90 -2.32 5.86
CA VAL A 157 16.63 -2.18 4.59
C VAL A 157 17.63 -3.32 4.36
N LYS A 158 18.35 -3.77 5.42
CA LYS A 158 19.28 -4.92 5.32
C LYS A 158 18.54 -6.23 5.03
N ILE A 159 17.40 -6.47 5.69
CA ILE A 159 16.55 -7.64 5.45
C ILE A 159 16.02 -7.60 4.01
N ALA A 160 15.47 -6.48 3.57
CA ALA A 160 14.96 -6.31 2.21
C ALA A 160 16.04 -6.57 1.15
N ARG A 161 17.25 -6.03 1.33
CA ARG A 161 18.38 -6.29 0.41
C ARG A 161 18.71 -7.77 0.29
N LYS A 162 18.81 -8.48 1.43
CA LYS A 162 19.05 -9.93 1.45
C LYS A 162 17.92 -10.70 0.78
N TYR A 163 16.67 -10.29 1.04
CA TYR A 163 15.48 -10.92 0.46
C TYR A 163 15.43 -10.74 -1.06
N LEU A 164 15.75 -9.53 -1.55
CA LEU A 164 15.74 -9.19 -2.96
C LEU A 164 16.96 -9.71 -3.76
N SER A 165 18.07 -10.05 -3.09
CA SER A 165 19.26 -10.63 -3.75
C SER A 165 19.08 -12.11 -4.12
N ASN A 166 18.05 -12.76 -3.58
CA ASN A 166 17.75 -14.17 -3.84
C ASN A 166 16.70 -14.37 -4.96
N ILE A 167 16.32 -13.28 -5.63
CA ILE A 167 15.38 -13.21 -6.75
C ILE A 167 16.12 -12.66 -7.98
#